data_de0c7db4b5ef0b47c1d7dcae9370e877
#
_entry.id   de0c7db4b5ef0b47c1d7dcae9370e877
#
_cell.length_a   1.000
_cell.length_b   1.000
_cell.length_c   1.000
_cell.angle_alpha   90.00
_cell.angle_beta   90.00
_cell.angle_gamma   90.00
#
_symmetry.space_group_name_H-M   'P 1'
#
loop_
_entity.id
_entity.type
_entity.pdbx_description
1 polymer ?
#
loop_
_entity_poly.entity_id
_entity_poly.type
_entity_poly.pdbx_seq_one_letter_code
_entity_poly.pdbx_strand_id
1 'polypeptide(L)'
;GSEMCIRDRGSLEIYAKMKDIIEGKGLKCALVLEKDPHGDSIGLKKSGCHGFCEMGPLLRIEPMGWLYIKVSLDDCEEIIEKSIIGDEVIDRLVYKDQEGNPYVKQEDIPFYKQQTRIALEYCGHINAESIAEYLALGGYSAVAKALFDMTPQGIVDEITESCLRGRGGGGFPAGRKWQQVLDQKEEEKYIVCNGDEGDPGAFMDRSMMEGEPHRVIEGMLIAAIATGARHGYIYVRAEYPLAVERLQTAIDKAMDRGLLGKDILGSGFDFDLHISQGAGAFVCGEGSALTTSCLLYTSPSPRDLSTSR
;
A
#
# COMPACT_ATOMS: atom_id res chain seq x y z
N GLY A 1 -8.44 -10.67 14.62
CA GLY A 1 -8.73 -11.45 13.44
C GLY A 1 -8.37 -10.82 12.10
N SER A 2 -7.73 -9.65 12.03
CA SER A 2 -7.46 -8.97 10.76
C SER A 2 -6.13 -9.36 10.10
N GLU A 3 -5.18 -9.92 10.82
CA GLU A 3 -3.93 -10.47 10.25
C GLU A 3 -4.15 -11.69 9.36
N MET A 4 -5.31 -12.29 9.46
CA MET A 4 -5.61 -13.61 8.95
C MET A 4 -5.94 -13.70 7.46
N CYS A 5 -6.17 -12.59 6.75
CA CYS A 5 -6.75 -12.71 5.41
C CYS A 5 -5.74 -13.12 4.33
N ILE A 6 -4.48 -12.73 4.41
CA ILE A 6 -3.49 -13.03 3.35
C ILE A 6 -2.53 -14.14 3.76
N ARG A 7 -1.94 -14.08 4.95
CA ARG A 7 -0.97 -15.10 5.40
C ARG A 7 -1.65 -16.41 5.82
N ASP A 8 -2.74 -16.33 6.57
CA ASP A 8 -3.36 -17.51 7.19
C ASP A 8 -4.22 -18.36 6.24
N ARG A 9 -4.46 -17.90 5.01
CA ARG A 9 -5.21 -18.66 3.99
C ARG A 9 -4.31 -19.29 2.92
N GLY A 10 -2.99 -19.28 3.11
CA GLY A 10 -2.07 -19.99 2.24
C GLY A 10 -1.72 -19.29 0.93
N SER A 11 -1.91 -17.97 0.81
CA SER A 11 -1.61 -17.24 -0.43
C SER A 11 -0.13 -17.26 -0.81
N LEU A 12 0.77 -17.26 0.18
CA LEU A 12 2.21 -17.33 -0.06
C LEU A 12 2.65 -18.70 -0.50
N GLU A 13 2.05 -19.74 0.07
CA GLU A 13 2.28 -21.13 -0.33
C GLU A 13 1.77 -21.40 -1.75
N ILE A 14 0.60 -20.84 -2.11
CA ILE A 14 0.06 -20.88 -3.47
C ILE A 14 1.03 -20.20 -4.44
N TYR A 15 1.53 -19.01 -4.09
CA TYR A 15 2.51 -18.29 -4.90
C TYR A 15 3.78 -19.12 -5.11
N ALA A 16 4.35 -19.70 -4.05
CA ALA A 16 5.53 -20.53 -4.13
C ALA A 16 5.30 -21.76 -5.00
N LYS A 17 4.19 -22.48 -4.79
CA LYS A 17 3.83 -23.67 -5.58
C LYS A 17 3.61 -23.34 -7.05
N MET A 18 2.93 -22.25 -7.38
CA MET A 18 2.74 -21.83 -8.77
C MET A 18 4.08 -21.50 -9.44
N LYS A 19 4.98 -20.81 -8.73
CA LYS A 19 6.33 -20.55 -9.22
C LYS A 19 7.07 -21.83 -9.55
N ASP A 20 7.10 -22.79 -8.62
CA ASP A 20 7.78 -24.07 -8.80
C ASP A 20 7.22 -24.87 -10.00
N ILE A 21 5.89 -24.85 -10.19
CA ILE A 21 5.25 -25.53 -11.34
C ILE A 21 5.62 -24.84 -12.65
N ILE A 22 5.60 -23.50 -12.72
CA ILE A 22 5.97 -22.74 -13.92
C ILE A 22 7.42 -23.04 -14.30
N GLU A 23 8.34 -22.97 -13.35
CA GLU A 23 9.76 -23.27 -13.55
C GLU A 23 9.98 -24.75 -13.92
N GLY A 24 9.28 -25.67 -13.26
CA GLY A 24 9.34 -27.11 -13.54
C GLY A 24 8.84 -27.51 -14.93
N LYS A 25 7.93 -26.73 -15.50
CA LYS A 25 7.45 -26.94 -16.90
C LYS A 25 8.38 -26.27 -17.93
N GLY A 26 9.49 -25.66 -17.51
CA GLY A 26 10.44 -24.97 -18.37
C GLY A 26 9.90 -23.65 -18.94
N LEU A 27 8.84 -23.10 -18.37
CA LEU A 27 8.29 -21.80 -18.72
C LEU A 27 9.08 -20.71 -17.99
N LYS A 28 9.37 -19.61 -18.68
CA LYS A 28 10.03 -18.48 -18.03
C LYS A 28 9.06 -17.79 -17.10
N CYS A 29 9.43 -17.66 -15.83
CA CYS A 29 8.67 -16.92 -14.84
C CYS A 29 9.29 -15.55 -14.61
N ALA A 30 8.57 -14.47 -14.98
CA ALA A 30 8.94 -13.09 -14.70
C ALA A 30 8.35 -12.67 -13.35
N LEU A 31 9.20 -12.43 -12.36
CA LEU A 31 8.81 -11.97 -11.02
C LEU A 31 8.86 -10.45 -10.88
N VAL A 32 9.50 -9.78 -11.83
CA VAL A 32 9.74 -8.33 -11.82
C VAL A 32 9.45 -7.80 -13.22
N LEU A 33 9.07 -6.53 -13.32
CA LEU A 33 8.92 -5.85 -14.60
C LEU A 33 10.27 -5.81 -15.33
N GLU A 34 10.37 -6.49 -16.47
CA GLU A 34 11.52 -6.48 -17.35
C GLU A 34 11.33 -5.44 -18.46
N LYS A 35 12.45 -4.81 -18.93
CA LYS A 35 12.39 -3.82 -20.01
C LYS A 35 11.88 -4.39 -21.33
N ASP A 36 12.20 -5.66 -21.57
CA ASP A 36 11.74 -6.43 -22.73
C ASP A 36 11.21 -7.79 -22.22
N PRO A 37 9.92 -7.89 -21.86
CA PRO A 37 9.35 -9.17 -21.54
C PRO A 37 9.40 -10.05 -22.81
N HIS A 38 10.18 -11.13 -22.77
CA HIS A 38 10.11 -12.14 -23.82
C HIS A 38 8.68 -12.65 -23.87
N GLY A 39 8.06 -12.66 -25.07
CA GLY A 39 6.65 -12.97 -25.28
C GLY A 39 6.14 -14.30 -24.71
N ASP A 40 7.05 -15.16 -24.23
CA ASP A 40 6.76 -16.47 -23.65
C ASP A 40 6.94 -16.51 -22.12
N SER A 41 7.03 -15.36 -21.44
CA SER A 41 7.19 -15.33 -19.98
C SER A 41 5.84 -15.16 -19.27
N ILE A 42 5.64 -15.93 -18.19
CA ILE A 42 4.49 -15.80 -17.30
C ILE A 42 4.87 -14.86 -16.16
N GLY A 43 4.15 -13.74 -16.03
CA GLY A 43 4.32 -12.81 -14.91
C GLY A 43 3.59 -13.33 -13.66
N LEU A 44 4.31 -13.64 -12.58
CA LEU A 44 3.73 -14.01 -11.30
C LEU A 44 4.00 -12.90 -10.27
N LYS A 45 2.93 -12.29 -9.73
CA LYS A 45 3.01 -11.10 -8.87
C LYS A 45 2.32 -11.32 -7.52
N LYS A 46 2.85 -10.67 -6.49
CA LYS A 46 2.19 -10.54 -5.19
C LYS A 46 1.47 -9.19 -5.14
N SER A 47 0.18 -9.20 -5.36
CA SER A 47 -0.63 -7.98 -5.31
C SER A 47 -1.09 -7.61 -3.90
N GLY A 48 -1.70 -6.44 -3.77
CA GLY A 48 -2.37 -6.01 -2.55
C GLY A 48 -3.76 -6.64 -2.38
N CYS A 49 -4.42 -6.31 -1.28
CA CYS A 49 -5.75 -6.82 -0.95
C CYS A 49 -6.82 -6.30 -1.94
N HIS A 50 -7.65 -7.21 -2.45
CA HIS A 50 -8.78 -6.85 -3.32
C HIS A 50 -10.03 -6.39 -2.54
N GLY A 51 -10.03 -6.45 -1.20
CA GLY A 51 -11.19 -6.14 -0.37
C GLY A 51 -12.25 -7.25 -0.34
N PHE A 52 -11.96 -8.43 -0.87
CA PHE A 52 -12.90 -9.57 -0.95
C PHE A 52 -12.43 -10.72 -0.05
N CYS A 53 -12.11 -10.40 1.20
CA CYS A 53 -11.44 -11.29 2.15
C CYS A 53 -12.18 -12.61 2.39
N GLU A 54 -13.51 -12.60 2.37
CA GLU A 54 -14.32 -13.81 2.56
C GLU A 54 -14.08 -14.85 1.46
N MET A 55 -13.76 -14.39 0.26
CA MET A 55 -13.54 -15.22 -0.93
C MET A 55 -12.07 -15.57 -1.18
N GLY A 56 -11.16 -15.15 -0.30
CA GLY A 56 -9.72 -15.47 -0.43
C GLY A 56 -9.39 -16.94 -0.13
N PRO A 57 -8.24 -17.43 -0.58
CA PRO A 57 -7.26 -16.76 -1.45
C PRO A 57 -7.80 -16.42 -2.83
N LEU A 58 -7.41 -15.25 -3.34
CA LEU A 58 -7.80 -14.79 -4.67
C LEU A 58 -6.63 -14.92 -5.64
N LEU A 59 -6.94 -15.28 -6.89
CA LEU A 59 -5.97 -15.29 -7.99
C LEU A 59 -6.58 -14.58 -9.18
N ARG A 60 -5.89 -13.53 -9.66
CA ARG A 60 -6.28 -12.80 -10.86
C ARG A 60 -5.38 -13.17 -12.04
N ILE A 61 -5.98 -13.39 -13.19
CA ILE A 61 -5.28 -13.73 -14.43
C ILE A 61 -5.44 -12.57 -15.42
N GLU A 62 -4.30 -11.99 -15.80
CA GLU A 62 -4.23 -10.94 -16.81
C GLU A 62 -3.69 -11.48 -18.15
N PRO A 63 -4.06 -10.93 -19.30
CA PRO A 63 -4.87 -9.72 -19.50
C PRO A 63 -6.39 -9.96 -19.50
N MET A 64 -6.87 -11.19 -19.31
CA MET A 64 -8.28 -11.55 -19.40
C MET A 64 -9.15 -10.95 -18.29
N GLY A 65 -8.53 -10.54 -17.15
CA GLY A 65 -9.21 -10.03 -15.98
C GLY A 65 -9.97 -11.09 -15.17
N TRP A 66 -9.68 -12.39 -15.38
CA TRP A 66 -10.36 -13.47 -14.67
C TRP A 66 -10.01 -13.46 -13.19
N LEU A 67 -11.01 -13.66 -12.34
CA LEU A 67 -10.84 -13.75 -10.90
C LEU A 67 -11.28 -15.11 -10.37
N TYR A 68 -10.34 -15.85 -9.82
CA TYR A 68 -10.60 -17.08 -9.09
C TYR A 68 -10.63 -16.85 -7.60
N ILE A 69 -11.57 -17.51 -6.94
CA ILE A 69 -11.83 -17.39 -5.48
C ILE A 69 -11.51 -18.71 -4.78
N LYS A 70 -11.19 -18.63 -3.48
CA LYS A 70 -10.96 -19.79 -2.61
C LYS A 70 -9.95 -20.79 -3.21
N VAL A 71 -8.94 -20.25 -3.90
CA VAL A 71 -7.90 -21.05 -4.54
C VAL A 71 -7.12 -21.82 -3.48
N SER A 72 -6.88 -23.09 -3.73
CA SER A 72 -6.08 -23.98 -2.89
C SER A 72 -4.77 -24.40 -3.56
N LEU A 73 -3.90 -25.05 -2.80
CA LEU A 73 -2.67 -25.62 -3.37
C LEU A 73 -2.96 -26.66 -4.46
N ASP A 74 -4.04 -27.43 -4.34
CA ASP A 74 -4.40 -28.47 -5.30
C ASP A 74 -4.88 -27.90 -6.63
N ASP A 75 -5.32 -26.65 -6.66
CA ASP A 75 -5.77 -25.97 -7.87
C ASP A 75 -4.63 -25.44 -8.74
N CYS A 76 -3.42 -25.29 -8.18
CA CYS A 76 -2.32 -24.58 -8.84
C CYS A 76 -1.94 -25.19 -10.19
N GLU A 77 -1.85 -26.52 -10.27
CA GLU A 77 -1.48 -27.20 -11.52
C GLU A 77 -2.57 -27.06 -12.58
N GLU A 78 -3.83 -27.27 -12.19
CA GLU A 78 -4.97 -27.11 -13.10
C GLU A 78 -5.08 -25.69 -13.63
N ILE A 79 -4.87 -24.67 -12.77
CA ILE A 79 -4.89 -23.26 -13.18
C ILE A 79 -3.81 -22.99 -14.23
N ILE A 80 -2.60 -23.47 -14.02
CA ILE A 80 -1.52 -23.25 -14.98
C ILE A 80 -1.81 -23.96 -16.30
N GLU A 81 -2.25 -25.22 -16.28
CA GLU A 81 -2.51 -26.00 -17.48
C GLU A 81 -3.72 -25.50 -18.26
N LYS A 82 -4.85 -25.31 -17.58
CA LYS A 82 -6.10 -24.91 -18.26
C LYS A 82 -6.14 -23.41 -18.55
N SER A 83 -5.86 -22.59 -17.53
CA SER A 83 -6.14 -21.16 -17.67
C SER A 83 -4.97 -20.37 -18.24
N ILE A 84 -3.71 -20.73 -17.89
CA ILE A 84 -2.56 -19.97 -18.38
C ILE A 84 -2.10 -20.50 -19.75
N ILE A 85 -2.05 -21.82 -19.92
CA ILE A 85 -1.57 -22.46 -21.16
C ILE A 85 -2.72 -22.70 -22.13
N GLY A 86 -3.85 -23.19 -21.62
CA GLY A 86 -5.01 -23.61 -22.42
C GLY A 86 -6.04 -22.52 -22.70
N ASP A 87 -5.93 -21.34 -22.07
CA ASP A 87 -6.88 -20.21 -22.19
C ASP A 87 -8.33 -20.62 -21.87
N GLU A 88 -8.51 -21.49 -20.86
CA GLU A 88 -9.79 -22.02 -20.43
C GLU A 88 -10.15 -21.54 -19.01
N VAL A 89 -11.42 -21.17 -18.80
CA VAL A 89 -11.95 -20.82 -17.48
C VAL A 89 -12.27 -22.06 -16.67
N ILE A 90 -11.90 -22.06 -15.39
CA ILE A 90 -12.24 -23.12 -14.44
C ILE A 90 -13.50 -22.73 -13.66
N ASP A 91 -14.66 -23.16 -14.10
CA ASP A 91 -15.98 -22.76 -13.58
C ASP A 91 -16.18 -22.94 -12.06
N ARG A 92 -15.50 -23.91 -11.45
CA ARG A 92 -15.61 -24.17 -9.99
C ARG A 92 -14.89 -23.11 -9.17
N LEU A 93 -13.93 -22.40 -9.74
CA LEU A 93 -13.15 -21.35 -9.09
C LEU A 93 -13.73 -19.94 -9.33
N VAL A 94 -14.73 -19.83 -10.19
CA VAL A 94 -15.39 -18.57 -10.50
C VAL A 94 -16.35 -18.19 -9.37
N TYR A 95 -16.39 -16.88 -9.05
CA TYR A 95 -17.37 -16.37 -8.09
C TYR A 95 -18.80 -16.54 -8.63
N LYS A 96 -19.70 -17.00 -7.78
CA LYS A 96 -21.14 -17.05 -8.05
C LYS A 96 -21.89 -16.27 -6.98
N ASP A 97 -22.89 -15.50 -7.41
CA ASP A 97 -23.77 -14.78 -6.48
C ASP A 97 -24.75 -15.74 -5.77
N GLN A 98 -25.64 -15.17 -4.94
CA GLN A 98 -26.63 -15.95 -4.20
C GLN A 98 -27.67 -16.65 -5.11
N GLU A 99 -27.82 -16.16 -6.34
CA GLU A 99 -28.72 -16.72 -7.34
C GLU A 99 -28.03 -17.80 -8.21
N GLY A 100 -26.71 -17.96 -8.04
CA GLY A 100 -25.88 -18.92 -8.78
C GLY A 100 -25.33 -18.39 -10.11
N ASN A 101 -25.46 -17.09 -10.39
CA ASN A 101 -24.90 -16.48 -11.60
C ASN A 101 -23.36 -16.41 -11.50
N PRO A 102 -22.60 -16.91 -12.49
CA PRO A 102 -21.16 -16.86 -12.48
C PRO A 102 -20.62 -15.50 -12.96
N TYR A 103 -19.56 -15.02 -12.32
CA TYR A 103 -18.83 -13.81 -12.69
C TYR A 103 -17.36 -14.15 -12.91
N VAL A 104 -16.95 -14.23 -14.16
CA VAL A 104 -15.57 -14.62 -14.52
C VAL A 104 -14.60 -13.48 -14.29
N LYS A 105 -15.01 -12.24 -14.59
CA LYS A 105 -14.19 -11.05 -14.42
C LYS A 105 -14.50 -10.31 -13.14
N GLN A 106 -13.46 -9.79 -12.51
CA GLN A 106 -13.58 -9.04 -11.26
C GLN A 106 -14.50 -7.82 -11.41
N GLU A 107 -14.36 -7.08 -12.49
CA GLU A 107 -15.14 -5.87 -12.78
C GLU A 107 -16.63 -6.10 -12.98
N ASP A 108 -17.04 -7.32 -13.32
CA ASP A 108 -18.45 -7.68 -13.51
C ASP A 108 -19.14 -8.05 -12.19
N ILE A 109 -18.39 -8.41 -11.17
CA ILE A 109 -18.94 -8.74 -9.85
C ILE A 109 -19.66 -7.50 -9.28
N PRO A 110 -20.94 -7.60 -8.87
CA PRO A 110 -21.74 -6.45 -8.43
C PRO A 110 -21.07 -5.61 -7.34
N PHE A 111 -20.35 -6.26 -6.41
CA PHE A 111 -19.58 -5.61 -5.36
C PHE A 111 -18.49 -4.67 -5.92
N TYR A 112 -17.77 -5.07 -6.95
CA TYR A 112 -16.73 -4.23 -7.58
C TYR A 112 -17.29 -3.23 -8.58
N LYS A 113 -18.30 -3.64 -9.35
CA LYS A 113 -18.92 -2.79 -10.39
C LYS A 113 -19.49 -1.48 -9.84
N GLN A 114 -19.90 -1.47 -8.57
CA GLN A 114 -20.46 -0.29 -7.91
C GLN A 114 -19.39 0.58 -7.21
N GLN A 115 -18.11 0.20 -7.25
CA GLN A 115 -17.03 0.94 -6.60
C GLN A 115 -16.26 1.79 -7.59
N THR A 116 -15.95 3.02 -7.17
CA THR A 116 -14.92 3.85 -7.80
C THR A 116 -13.71 3.88 -6.87
N ARG A 117 -12.63 3.23 -7.26
CA ARG A 117 -11.41 3.16 -6.47
C ARG A 117 -10.48 4.28 -6.89
N ILE A 118 -10.12 5.16 -5.94
CA ILE A 118 -9.16 6.24 -6.13
C ILE A 118 -7.88 5.90 -5.36
N ALA A 119 -7.99 5.80 -4.03
CA ALA A 119 -6.83 5.53 -3.16
C ALA A 119 -6.29 4.09 -3.29
N LEU A 120 -7.12 3.14 -3.71
CA LEU A 120 -6.79 1.72 -3.93
C LEU A 120 -6.86 1.34 -5.41
N GLU A 121 -6.60 2.28 -6.31
CA GLU A 121 -6.75 2.10 -7.76
C GLU A 121 -5.92 0.93 -8.29
N TYR A 122 -4.67 0.85 -7.89
CA TYR A 122 -3.75 -0.20 -8.34
C TYR A 122 -3.68 -1.42 -7.41
N CYS A 123 -4.40 -1.37 -6.27
CA CYS A 123 -4.42 -2.46 -5.32
C CYS A 123 -5.05 -3.71 -5.96
N GLY A 124 -4.29 -4.78 -6.05
CA GLY A 124 -4.67 -5.99 -6.76
C GLY A 124 -4.17 -6.08 -8.21
N HIS A 125 -3.62 -5.01 -8.77
CA HIS A 125 -3.17 -4.95 -10.16
C HIS A 125 -1.64 -4.92 -10.29
N ILE A 126 -0.94 -4.28 -9.36
CA ILE A 126 0.52 -4.17 -9.36
C ILE A 126 1.15 -5.06 -8.30
N ASN A 127 2.42 -5.38 -8.50
CA ASN A 127 3.24 -5.95 -7.45
C ASN A 127 3.60 -4.85 -6.44
N ALA A 128 3.01 -4.94 -5.22
CA ALA A 128 3.22 -3.97 -4.16
C ALA A 128 4.70 -3.81 -3.74
N GLU A 129 5.54 -4.81 -4.03
CA GLU A 129 6.97 -4.79 -3.75
C GLU A 129 7.80 -4.21 -4.92
N SER A 130 7.18 -3.79 -6.04
CA SER A 130 7.89 -3.33 -7.24
C SER A 130 7.76 -1.83 -7.47
N ILE A 131 8.81 -1.10 -7.13
CA ILE A 131 8.89 0.34 -7.48
C ILE A 131 8.87 0.56 -8.99
N ALA A 132 9.39 -0.37 -9.79
CA ALA A 132 9.41 -0.24 -11.24
C ALA A 132 8.00 -0.25 -11.83
N GLU A 133 7.10 -1.09 -11.31
CA GLU A 133 5.69 -1.07 -11.73
C GLU A 133 4.98 0.21 -11.33
N TYR A 134 5.23 0.71 -10.12
CA TYR A 134 4.67 1.98 -9.68
C TYR A 134 5.14 3.16 -10.54
N LEU A 135 6.44 3.21 -10.86
CA LEU A 135 7.01 4.23 -11.77
C LEU A 135 6.44 4.13 -13.19
N ALA A 136 6.21 2.92 -13.71
CA ALA A 136 5.63 2.71 -15.04
C ALA A 136 4.20 3.26 -15.15
N LEU A 137 3.48 3.37 -14.03
CA LEU A 137 2.14 3.97 -13.93
C LEU A 137 2.17 5.49 -13.63
N GLY A 138 3.35 6.11 -13.71
CA GLY A 138 3.52 7.54 -13.45
C GLY A 138 3.77 7.90 -11.99
N GLY A 139 4.01 6.92 -11.13
CA GLY A 139 4.36 7.15 -9.73
C GLY A 139 5.57 8.08 -9.58
N TYR A 140 5.58 8.88 -8.53
CA TYR A 140 6.55 9.93 -8.21
C TYR A 140 6.62 11.09 -9.21
N SER A 141 5.78 11.10 -10.27
CA SER A 141 5.72 12.26 -11.17
C SER A 141 5.18 13.51 -10.48
N ALA A 142 4.25 13.34 -9.53
CA ALA A 142 3.74 14.44 -8.73
C ALA A 142 4.80 15.00 -7.76
N VAL A 143 5.71 14.17 -7.24
CA VAL A 143 6.87 14.64 -6.46
C VAL A 143 7.79 15.48 -7.33
N ALA A 144 8.10 15.03 -8.56
CA ALA A 144 8.93 15.81 -9.49
C ALA A 144 8.28 17.17 -9.81
N LYS A 145 6.97 17.19 -10.12
CA LYS A 145 6.21 18.44 -10.30
C LYS A 145 6.30 19.34 -9.06
N ALA A 146 6.10 18.79 -7.87
CA ALA A 146 6.15 19.53 -6.62
C ALA A 146 7.53 20.16 -6.35
N LEU A 147 8.62 19.44 -6.68
CA LEU A 147 10.00 19.90 -6.46
C LEU A 147 10.45 20.96 -7.45
N PHE A 148 10.08 20.84 -8.73
CA PHE A 148 10.65 21.65 -9.79
C PHE A 148 9.72 22.71 -10.38
N ASP A 149 8.41 22.48 -10.33
CA ASP A 149 7.42 23.31 -11.02
C ASP A 149 6.51 24.09 -10.07
N MET A 150 6.56 23.82 -8.75
CA MET A 150 5.63 24.42 -7.79
C MET A 150 6.36 25.09 -6.62
N THR A 151 5.71 26.09 -6.03
CA THR A 151 6.11 26.63 -4.73
C THR A 151 5.41 25.87 -3.59
N PRO A 152 5.96 25.85 -2.37
CA PRO A 152 5.28 25.29 -1.20
C PRO A 152 3.84 25.79 -1.04
N GLN A 153 3.63 27.10 -1.18
CA GLN A 153 2.28 27.70 -1.11
C GLN A 153 1.39 27.21 -2.27
N GLY A 154 1.92 27.11 -3.49
CA GLY A 154 1.16 26.61 -4.64
C GLY A 154 0.68 25.17 -4.46
N ILE A 155 1.47 24.30 -3.79
CA ILE A 155 1.04 22.95 -3.45
C ILE A 155 -0.11 22.99 -2.43
N VAL A 156 0.00 23.82 -1.39
CA VAL A 156 -1.06 23.99 -0.39
C VAL A 156 -2.34 24.52 -1.02
N ASP A 157 -2.23 25.46 -1.96
CA ASP A 157 -3.38 26.04 -2.68
C ASP A 157 -4.07 24.98 -3.54
N GLU A 158 -3.33 24.16 -4.28
CA GLU A 158 -3.87 23.05 -5.08
C GLU A 158 -4.61 22.02 -4.21
N ILE A 159 -4.03 21.65 -3.06
CA ILE A 159 -4.68 20.75 -2.08
C ILE A 159 -5.93 21.39 -1.47
N THR A 160 -5.93 22.69 -1.24
CA THR A 160 -7.08 23.42 -0.72
C THR A 160 -8.21 23.47 -1.73
N GLU A 161 -7.89 23.78 -2.99
CA GLU A 161 -8.84 23.83 -4.10
C GLU A 161 -9.45 22.45 -4.39
N SER A 162 -8.66 21.39 -4.26
CA SER A 162 -9.16 20.00 -4.40
C SER A 162 -10.18 19.60 -3.34
N CYS A 163 -10.35 20.37 -2.29
CA CYS A 163 -11.19 20.07 -1.13
C CYS A 163 -10.86 18.74 -0.44
N LEU A 164 -9.61 18.25 -0.57
CA LEU A 164 -9.17 17.02 0.08
C LEU A 164 -9.33 17.10 1.60
N ARG A 165 -9.88 16.03 2.17
CA ARG A 165 -10.13 15.93 3.63
C ARG A 165 -9.50 14.66 4.19
N GLY A 166 -9.18 14.71 5.49
CA GLY A 166 -8.78 13.52 6.24
C GLY A 166 -9.86 12.42 6.21
N ARG A 167 -9.40 11.16 6.26
CA ARG A 167 -10.25 9.97 6.20
C ARG A 167 -10.36 9.20 7.54
N GLY A 168 -9.78 9.75 8.60
CA GLY A 168 -9.87 9.17 9.95
C GLY A 168 -11.15 9.53 10.72
N GLY A 169 -12.26 9.88 10.04
CA GLY A 169 -13.56 10.20 10.63
C GLY A 169 -13.83 11.69 10.83
N GLY A 170 -12.84 12.49 11.23
CA GLY A 170 -13.02 13.92 11.48
C GLY A 170 -13.16 14.80 10.23
N GLY A 171 -12.73 14.34 9.07
CA GLY A 171 -12.90 15.05 7.80
C GLY A 171 -12.22 16.43 7.74
N PHE A 172 -11.14 16.64 8.50
CA PHE A 172 -10.46 17.94 8.54
C PHE A 172 -9.84 18.28 7.17
N PRO A 173 -9.98 19.53 6.66
CA PRO A 173 -9.41 19.93 5.38
C PRO A 173 -7.88 19.80 5.35
N ALA A 174 -7.35 19.01 4.43
CA ALA A 174 -5.91 18.72 4.35
C ALA A 174 -5.09 19.97 4.04
N GLY A 175 -5.53 20.79 3.09
CA GLY A 175 -4.86 22.05 2.74
C GLY A 175 -4.75 23.02 3.92
N ARG A 176 -5.82 23.14 4.73
CA ARG A 176 -5.79 23.96 5.95
C ARG A 176 -4.77 23.43 6.97
N LYS A 177 -4.68 22.11 7.14
CA LYS A 177 -3.69 21.52 8.04
C LYS A 177 -2.26 21.79 7.56
N TRP A 178 -2.00 21.65 6.25
CA TRP A 178 -0.68 21.91 5.67
C TRP A 178 -0.31 23.40 5.75
N GLN A 179 -1.28 24.31 5.50
CA GLN A 179 -1.07 25.74 5.67
C GLN A 179 -0.62 26.09 7.10
N GLN A 180 -1.28 25.50 8.11
CA GLN A 180 -0.90 25.73 9.50
C GLN A 180 0.56 25.33 9.80
N VAL A 181 1.07 24.29 9.16
CA VAL A 181 2.46 23.86 9.31
C VAL A 181 3.41 24.74 8.50
N LEU A 182 3.01 25.12 7.28
CA LEU A 182 3.81 26.01 6.42
C LEU A 182 4.04 27.36 7.10
N ASP A 183 3.02 27.90 7.77
CA ASP A 183 3.07 29.20 8.46
C ASP A 183 3.96 29.22 9.71
N GLN A 184 4.34 28.05 10.24
CA GLN A 184 5.24 27.97 11.40
C GLN A 184 6.66 28.42 11.01
N LYS A 185 7.33 29.09 11.95
CA LYS A 185 8.68 29.64 11.75
C LYS A 185 9.79 28.69 12.20
N GLU A 186 9.40 27.63 12.89
CA GLU A 186 10.32 26.60 13.37
C GLU A 186 11.02 25.93 12.18
N GLU A 187 12.32 25.72 12.33
CA GLU A 187 13.14 25.06 11.31
C GLU A 187 12.85 23.55 11.25
N GLU A 188 12.60 22.95 12.41
CA GLU A 188 12.28 21.52 12.50
C GLU A 188 10.78 21.29 12.37
N LYS A 189 10.40 20.63 11.28
CA LYS A 189 9.03 20.22 10.99
C LYS A 189 8.96 18.74 10.65
N TYR A 190 7.85 18.13 11.01
CA TYR A 190 7.64 16.69 10.87
C TYR A 190 6.36 16.40 10.11
N ILE A 191 6.40 15.34 9.30
CA ILE A 191 5.20 14.74 8.69
C ILE A 191 4.95 13.40 9.35
N VAL A 192 3.76 13.21 9.90
CA VAL A 192 3.36 11.93 10.49
C VAL A 192 2.18 11.38 9.71
N CYS A 193 2.39 10.20 9.10
CA CYS A 193 1.33 9.41 8.52
C CYS A 193 0.67 8.58 9.63
N ASN A 194 -0.58 8.86 9.90
CA ASN A 194 -1.36 8.12 10.88
C ASN A 194 -1.92 6.85 10.25
N GLY A 195 -1.26 5.72 10.50
CA GLY A 195 -1.68 4.37 10.12
C GLY A 195 -2.16 3.55 11.32
N ASP A 196 -2.54 4.20 12.44
CA ASP A 196 -3.13 3.53 13.61
C ASP A 196 -4.63 3.30 13.41
N GLU A 197 -4.96 2.33 12.58
CA GLU A 197 -6.33 1.93 12.25
C GLU A 197 -6.87 0.99 13.33
N GLY A 198 -7.38 1.58 14.42
CA GLY A 198 -7.78 0.85 15.62
C GLY A 198 -9.22 0.35 15.62
N ASP A 199 -10.04 0.74 14.65
CA ASP A 199 -11.44 0.34 14.58
C ASP A 199 -11.58 -1.14 14.19
N PRO A 200 -12.28 -1.97 14.97
CA PRO A 200 -12.44 -3.39 14.66
C PRO A 200 -13.10 -3.63 13.30
N GLY A 201 -12.40 -4.36 12.42
CA GLY A 201 -12.87 -4.63 11.06
C GLY A 201 -12.53 -3.56 10.02
N ALA A 202 -11.98 -2.41 10.42
CA ALA A 202 -11.41 -1.44 9.48
C ALA A 202 -10.08 -1.97 8.91
N PHE A 203 -9.87 -1.79 7.61
CA PHE A 203 -8.68 -2.28 6.90
C PHE A 203 -8.30 -1.43 5.69
N MET A 204 -8.82 -0.22 5.58
CA MET A 204 -8.53 0.68 4.45
C MET A 204 -7.07 1.15 4.47
N ASP A 205 -6.61 1.68 5.60
CA ASP A 205 -5.24 2.16 5.76
C ASP A 205 -4.24 1.01 5.61
N ARG A 206 -4.54 -0.13 6.23
CA ARG A 206 -3.81 -1.37 6.05
C ARG A 206 -3.70 -1.77 4.57
N SER A 207 -4.82 -1.75 3.84
CA SER A 207 -4.84 -2.12 2.43
C SER A 207 -3.99 -1.19 1.57
N MET A 208 -3.95 0.10 1.87
CA MET A 208 -3.06 1.06 1.19
C MET A 208 -1.59 0.78 1.49
N MET A 209 -1.24 0.58 2.75
CA MET A 209 0.15 0.30 3.16
C MET A 209 0.66 -1.04 2.60
N GLU A 210 -0.21 -2.04 2.53
CA GLU A 210 0.12 -3.35 1.98
C GLU A 210 0.08 -3.41 0.44
N GLY A 211 -0.83 -2.68 -0.19
CA GLY A 211 -1.09 -2.77 -1.63
C GLY A 211 -0.37 -1.73 -2.48
N GLU A 212 -0.26 -0.51 -1.95
CA GLU A 212 0.32 0.63 -2.65
C GLU A 212 1.24 1.47 -1.73
N PRO A 213 2.27 0.87 -1.10
CA PRO A 213 3.13 1.55 -0.14
C PRO A 213 3.83 2.78 -0.73
N HIS A 214 4.21 2.74 -2.01
CA HIS A 214 4.83 3.88 -2.70
C HIS A 214 3.90 5.08 -2.83
N ARG A 215 2.57 4.89 -2.95
CA ARG A 215 1.58 5.97 -2.97
C ARG A 215 1.53 6.71 -1.63
N VAL A 216 1.66 5.97 -0.53
CA VAL A 216 1.76 6.57 0.81
C VAL A 216 3.02 7.41 0.94
N ILE A 217 4.19 6.87 0.52
CA ILE A 217 5.48 7.56 0.55
C ILE A 217 5.44 8.82 -0.32
N GLU A 218 4.90 8.73 -1.55
CA GLU A 218 4.76 9.86 -2.46
C GLU A 218 3.90 10.98 -1.86
N GLY A 219 2.76 10.62 -1.25
CA GLY A 219 1.91 11.60 -0.56
C GLY A 219 2.59 12.29 0.61
N MET A 220 3.42 11.57 1.38
CA MET A 220 4.21 12.14 2.46
C MET A 220 5.30 13.08 1.95
N LEU A 221 5.96 12.74 0.86
CA LEU A 221 6.95 13.61 0.19
C LEU A 221 6.33 14.92 -0.27
N ILE A 222 5.17 14.88 -0.93
CA ILE A 222 4.45 16.07 -1.37
C ILE A 222 4.09 16.95 -0.17
N ALA A 223 3.60 16.33 0.93
CA ALA A 223 3.31 17.05 2.16
C ALA A 223 4.56 17.68 2.78
N ALA A 224 5.70 16.99 2.75
CA ALA A 224 6.97 17.48 3.25
C ALA A 224 7.48 18.68 2.44
N ILE A 225 7.42 18.61 1.10
CA ILE A 225 7.78 19.72 0.20
C ILE A 225 6.89 20.93 0.47
N ALA A 226 5.57 20.72 0.58
CA ALA A 226 4.60 21.78 0.82
C ALA A 226 4.80 22.49 2.18
N THR A 227 5.24 21.78 3.20
CA THR A 227 5.37 22.31 4.57
C THR A 227 6.79 22.69 4.97
N GLY A 228 7.79 22.24 4.20
CA GLY A 228 9.20 22.39 4.52
C GLY A 228 9.72 21.38 5.54
N ALA A 229 8.98 20.31 5.81
CA ALA A 229 9.42 19.26 6.73
C ALA A 229 10.57 18.44 6.15
N ARG A 230 11.46 17.97 7.03
CA ARG A 230 12.64 17.16 6.66
C ARG A 230 12.59 15.74 7.23
N HIS A 231 11.68 15.48 8.14
CA HIS A 231 11.53 14.20 8.84
C HIS A 231 10.10 13.70 8.73
N GLY A 232 9.94 12.43 8.42
CA GLY A 232 8.68 11.75 8.33
C GLY A 232 8.60 10.48 9.16
N TYR A 233 7.42 10.20 9.67
CA TYR A 233 7.14 8.97 10.40
C TYR A 233 5.85 8.35 9.88
N ILE A 234 5.88 7.05 9.60
CA ILE A 234 4.67 6.26 9.37
C ILE A 234 4.38 5.52 10.68
N TYR A 235 3.35 5.97 11.38
CA TYR A 235 2.91 5.31 12.60
C TYR A 235 1.93 4.20 12.23
N VAL A 236 2.34 2.96 12.42
CA VAL A 236 1.59 1.77 12.01
C VAL A 236 1.46 0.81 13.19
N ARG A 237 0.36 0.08 13.27
CA ARG A 237 0.13 -0.89 14.34
C ARG A 237 1.08 -2.09 14.21
N ALA A 238 1.59 -2.58 15.35
CA ALA A 238 2.40 -3.80 15.38
C ALA A 238 1.64 -5.04 14.89
N GLU A 239 0.30 -5.00 14.93
CA GLU A 239 -0.56 -6.05 14.38
C GLU A 239 -0.61 -6.10 12.85
N TYR A 240 0.07 -5.18 12.15
CA TYR A 240 0.13 -5.14 10.69
C TYR A 240 1.54 -5.46 10.15
N PRO A 241 2.10 -6.65 10.44
CA PRO A 241 3.49 -6.97 10.09
C PRO A 241 3.76 -6.93 8.58
N LEU A 242 2.78 -7.31 7.75
CA LEU A 242 2.94 -7.24 6.30
C LEU A 242 2.99 -5.78 5.80
N ALA A 243 2.22 -4.87 6.41
CA ALA A 243 2.29 -3.45 6.10
C ALA A 243 3.67 -2.88 6.43
N VAL A 244 4.22 -3.23 7.61
CA VAL A 244 5.57 -2.83 8.02
C VAL A 244 6.63 -3.34 7.04
N GLU A 245 6.58 -4.62 6.68
CA GLU A 245 7.51 -5.25 5.73
C GLU A 245 7.47 -4.55 4.35
N ARG A 246 6.28 -4.30 3.82
CA ARG A 246 6.11 -3.67 2.50
C ARG A 246 6.47 -2.20 2.49
N LEU A 247 6.12 -1.46 3.54
CA LEU A 247 6.55 -0.07 3.71
C LEU A 247 8.08 0.03 3.80
N GLN A 248 8.73 -0.84 4.59
CA GLN A 248 10.20 -0.84 4.69
C GLN A 248 10.84 -1.15 3.33
N THR A 249 10.34 -2.18 2.64
CA THR A 249 10.80 -2.50 1.28
C THR A 249 10.63 -1.33 0.31
N ALA A 250 9.53 -0.60 0.40
CA ALA A 250 9.27 0.55 -0.45
C ALA A 250 10.17 1.75 -0.11
N ILE A 251 10.43 2.00 1.17
CA ILE A 251 11.36 3.03 1.64
C ILE A 251 12.76 2.74 1.10
N ASP A 252 13.26 1.51 1.30
CA ASP A 252 14.60 1.12 0.86
C ASP A 252 14.75 1.30 -0.68
N LYS A 253 13.77 0.84 -1.45
CA LYS A 253 13.77 1.01 -2.91
C LYS A 253 13.63 2.45 -3.36
N ALA A 254 12.91 3.29 -2.65
CA ALA A 254 12.82 4.71 -2.95
C ALA A 254 14.15 5.42 -2.66
N MET A 255 14.84 5.05 -1.59
CA MET A 255 16.18 5.54 -1.26
C MET A 255 17.19 5.14 -2.33
N ASP A 256 17.22 3.87 -2.74
CA ASP A 256 18.11 3.35 -3.78
C ASP A 256 17.94 4.07 -5.15
N ARG A 257 16.76 4.64 -5.39
CA ARG A 257 16.45 5.39 -6.62
C ARG A 257 16.61 6.91 -6.48
N GLY A 258 17.08 7.41 -5.33
CA GLY A 258 17.18 8.85 -5.05
C GLY A 258 15.83 9.58 -4.99
N LEU A 259 14.76 8.84 -4.69
CA LEU A 259 13.41 9.37 -4.51
C LEU A 259 13.09 9.65 -3.03
N LEU A 260 14.00 9.29 -2.12
CA LEU A 260 13.92 9.51 -0.70
C LEU A 260 15.33 9.69 -0.13
N GLY A 261 15.47 10.33 1.03
CA GLY A 261 16.76 10.57 1.70
C GLY A 261 17.35 11.92 1.35
N LYS A 262 18.59 11.96 0.87
CA LYS A 262 19.33 13.19 0.56
C LYS A 262 19.20 13.57 -0.90
N ASP A 263 19.14 14.89 -1.13
CA ASP A 263 19.18 15.49 -2.49
C ASP A 263 18.19 14.82 -3.47
N ILE A 264 16.94 14.69 -3.06
CA ILE A 264 15.91 13.96 -3.80
C ILE A 264 15.83 14.52 -5.24
N LEU A 265 16.02 13.64 -6.23
CA LEU A 265 16.04 13.97 -7.67
C LEU A 265 17.02 15.10 -8.05
N GLY A 266 18.04 15.39 -7.24
CA GLY A 266 18.98 16.49 -7.48
C GLY A 266 18.41 17.88 -7.20
N SER A 267 17.36 17.98 -6.39
CA SER A 267 16.64 19.23 -6.07
C SER A 267 17.24 20.00 -4.88
N GLY A 268 18.15 19.39 -4.12
CA GLY A 268 18.63 19.89 -2.83
C GLY A 268 17.63 19.69 -1.68
N PHE A 269 16.51 19.02 -1.93
CA PHE A 269 15.54 18.68 -0.89
C PHE A 269 15.90 17.36 -0.23
N ASP A 270 15.95 17.36 1.10
CA ASP A 270 16.18 16.17 1.93
C ASP A 270 14.90 15.77 2.66
N PHE A 271 14.61 14.48 2.74
CA PHE A 271 13.53 13.96 3.56
C PHE A 271 13.84 12.55 4.05
N ASP A 272 13.95 12.39 5.36
CA ASP A 272 14.18 11.10 6.02
C ASP A 272 12.84 10.53 6.49
N LEU A 273 12.56 9.27 6.17
CA LEU A 273 11.31 8.60 6.49
C LEU A 273 11.53 7.33 7.32
N HIS A 274 10.83 7.24 8.44
CA HIS A 274 10.95 6.13 9.39
C HIS A 274 9.59 5.49 9.67
N ILE A 275 9.62 4.21 10.04
CA ILE A 275 8.43 3.49 10.52
C ILE A 275 8.47 3.46 12.05
N SER A 276 7.38 3.92 12.66
CA SER A 276 7.13 3.83 14.10
C SER A 276 6.01 2.83 14.36
N GLN A 277 6.28 1.78 15.14
CA GLN A 277 5.30 0.75 15.43
C GLN A 277 4.60 1.02 16.76
N GLY A 278 3.28 1.21 16.70
CA GLY A 278 2.44 1.39 17.88
C GLY A 278 2.05 0.07 18.53
N ALA A 279 1.91 0.07 19.86
CA ALA A 279 1.53 -1.11 20.63
C ALA A 279 0.01 -1.45 20.56
N GLY A 280 -0.74 -0.88 19.61
CA GLY A 280 -2.15 -1.20 19.36
C GLY A 280 -3.15 -0.49 20.27
N ALA A 281 -2.76 0.53 21.01
CA ALA A 281 -3.69 1.32 21.80
C ALA A 281 -4.54 2.23 20.90
N PHE A 282 -5.87 2.05 20.92
CA PHE A 282 -6.80 2.83 20.09
C PHE A 282 -6.64 4.35 20.23
N VAL A 283 -6.30 4.82 21.44
CA VAL A 283 -6.06 6.24 21.71
C VAL A 283 -4.89 6.83 20.89
N CYS A 284 -3.95 6.00 20.46
CA CYS A 284 -2.81 6.44 19.64
C CYS A 284 -3.23 6.90 18.23
N GLY A 285 -4.43 6.59 17.76
CA GLY A 285 -5.01 7.13 16.54
C GLY A 285 -5.41 8.62 16.66
N GLU A 286 -5.56 9.14 17.87
CA GLU A 286 -5.79 10.57 18.12
C GLU A 286 -4.49 11.36 17.98
N GLY A 287 -4.57 12.54 17.31
CA GLY A 287 -3.40 13.29 16.89
C GLY A 287 -2.41 13.67 17.99
N SER A 288 -2.88 14.05 19.18
CA SER A 288 -2.01 14.42 20.31
C SER A 288 -1.33 13.18 20.89
N ALA A 289 -2.09 12.11 21.09
CA ALA A 289 -1.55 10.84 21.58
C ALA A 289 -0.55 10.23 20.59
N LEU A 290 -0.87 10.26 19.29
CA LEU A 290 0.03 9.83 18.21
C LEU A 290 1.35 10.61 18.24
N THR A 291 1.28 11.95 18.32
CA THR A 291 2.46 12.80 18.37
C THR A 291 3.32 12.50 19.61
N THR A 292 2.68 12.30 20.76
CA THR A 292 3.37 11.94 22.00
C THR A 292 4.05 10.57 21.87
N SER A 293 3.35 9.58 21.32
CA SER A 293 3.89 8.23 21.14
C SER A 293 5.00 8.15 20.09
N CYS A 294 4.90 8.92 19.01
CA CYS A 294 5.80 8.87 17.88
C CYS A 294 7.03 9.77 18.03
N LEU A 295 6.84 11.01 18.51
CA LEU A 295 7.87 12.05 18.51
C LEU A 295 8.40 12.38 19.90
N LEU A 296 7.57 12.25 20.94
CA LEU A 296 7.91 12.64 22.29
C LEU A 296 8.25 11.41 23.15
N TYR A 297 9.16 10.56 22.68
CA TYR A 297 9.69 9.45 23.49
C TYR A 297 10.51 10.04 24.64
N THR A 298 9.81 10.51 25.66
CA THR A 298 10.39 11.17 26.80
C THR A 298 10.07 10.39 28.06
N SER A 299 11.08 10.21 28.86
CA SER A 299 11.10 9.80 30.28
C SER A 299 10.05 8.74 30.67
N PRO A 300 10.44 7.63 31.26
CA PRO A 300 9.48 6.70 31.83
C PRO A 300 8.52 7.46 32.73
N SER A 301 7.22 7.18 32.60
CA SER A 301 6.20 7.71 33.46
C SER A 301 6.61 7.53 34.94
N PRO A 302 6.29 8.46 35.84
CA PRO A 302 6.54 8.24 37.27
C PRO A 302 5.96 6.91 37.80
N ARG A 303 4.99 6.31 37.10
CA ARG A 303 4.47 4.98 37.40
C ARG A 303 5.43 3.85 36.98
N ASP A 304 6.18 4.04 35.92
CA ASP A 304 7.15 3.04 35.44
C ASP A 304 8.39 2.99 36.35
N LEU A 305 8.70 4.09 37.02
CA LEU A 305 9.77 4.16 38.04
C LEU A 305 9.39 3.46 39.36
N SER A 306 8.10 3.19 39.59
CA SER A 306 7.62 2.57 40.81
C SER A 306 7.62 1.03 40.79
N THR A 307 7.79 0.43 39.62
CA THR A 307 7.81 -1.03 39.43
C THR A 307 9.18 -1.65 39.46
N SER A 308 10.26 -0.88 39.67
CA SER A 308 11.64 -1.32 39.76
C SER A 308 12.18 -1.30 41.22
N ARG A 309 11.33 -1.61 42.22
CA ARG A 309 11.74 -1.85 43.58
C ARG A 309 11.28 -3.21 44.06
#